data_2abdc0c5f52fa7ef33c64e4098d0f5de
#
_entry.id   2abdc0c5f52fa7ef33c64e4098d0f5de
#
_cell.length_a   1.000
_cell.length_b   1.000
_cell.length_c   1.000
_cell.angle_alpha   90.00
_cell.angle_beta   90.00
_cell.angle_gamma   90.00
#
_symmetry.space_group_name_H-M   'P 1'
#
loop_
_entity.id
_entity.type
_entity.pdbx_description
1 polymer ?
#
loop_
_entity_poly.entity_id
_entity_poly.type
_entity_poly.pdbx_seq_one_letter_code
_entity_poly.pdbx_strand_id
1 'polypeptide(L)'
;MSRVKRLTFWGADELDDSLVREVIAGHKTVTADVVADYYAGYGELGDGGYAAGDLIEVFDLQRRPRCLIRAKKVELIRFGHIPEPVWRGEGFASAREFQEVHIRCLPQYQLHDDFEFVALHFELVDVIRA
;
A
#
# COMPACT_ATOMS: atom_id res chain seq x y z
N MET A 1 -0.04 18.57 17.18
CA MET A 1 1.07 17.67 16.84
C MET A 1 0.48 16.35 16.36
N SER A 2 0.79 15.97 15.13
CA SER A 2 0.29 14.70 14.60
C SER A 2 1.16 13.55 15.07
N ARG A 3 0.52 12.47 15.49
CA ARG A 3 1.26 11.25 15.83
C ARG A 3 1.72 10.55 14.55
N VAL A 4 2.76 9.77 14.66
CA VAL A 4 3.20 8.89 13.59
C VAL A 4 2.17 7.77 13.44
N LYS A 5 1.68 7.56 12.25
CA LYS A 5 0.74 6.47 11.95
C LYS A 5 1.51 5.19 11.64
N ARG A 6 0.81 4.07 11.60
CA ARG A 6 1.39 2.75 11.36
C ARG A 6 0.73 2.10 10.16
N LEU A 7 1.53 1.34 9.43
CA LEU A 7 1.07 0.59 8.26
C LEU A 7 1.77 -0.75 8.20
N THR A 8 1.03 -1.79 7.83
CA THR A 8 1.57 -3.12 7.55
C THR A 8 1.13 -3.52 6.15
N PHE A 9 2.07 -4.00 5.33
CA PHE A 9 1.76 -4.52 3.99
C PHE A 9 1.35 -5.98 4.07
N TRP A 10 0.58 -6.41 3.08
CA TRP A 10 0.20 -7.81 2.93
C TRP A 10 1.42 -8.70 2.69
N GLY A 11 1.33 -9.94 3.15
CA GLY A 11 2.30 -10.99 2.86
C GLY A 11 1.61 -12.35 2.87
N ALA A 12 2.23 -13.33 2.21
CA ALA A 12 1.71 -14.69 2.12
C ALA A 12 1.72 -15.39 3.49
N ASP A 13 2.69 -15.04 4.35
CA ASP A 13 2.80 -15.52 5.71
C ASP A 13 3.60 -14.50 6.53
N GLU A 14 3.80 -14.77 7.82
CA GLU A 14 4.48 -13.82 8.71
C GLU A 14 5.95 -13.56 8.36
N LEU A 15 6.56 -14.42 7.57
CA LEU A 15 7.96 -14.28 7.14
C LEU A 15 8.08 -13.52 5.82
N ASP A 16 6.95 -13.27 5.15
CA ASP A 16 6.95 -12.60 3.85
C ASP A 16 7.01 -11.09 4.03
N ASP A 17 8.19 -10.51 3.89
CA ASP A 17 8.43 -9.08 3.93
C ASP A 17 8.78 -8.51 2.54
N SER A 18 8.38 -9.20 1.48
CA SER A 18 8.75 -8.82 0.11
C SER A 18 8.31 -7.39 -0.25
N LEU A 19 7.11 -6.99 0.13
CA LEU A 19 6.64 -5.63 -0.17
C LEU A 19 7.41 -4.58 0.63
N VAL A 20 7.72 -4.85 1.89
CA VAL A 20 8.55 -3.95 2.71
C VAL A 20 9.92 -3.76 2.08
N ARG A 21 10.53 -4.84 1.60
CA ARG A 21 11.84 -4.77 0.93
C ARG A 21 11.78 -3.95 -0.34
N GLU A 22 10.70 -4.04 -1.11
CA GLU A 22 10.51 -3.22 -2.30
C GLU A 22 10.37 -1.73 -1.96
N VAL A 23 9.73 -1.39 -0.85
CA VAL A 23 9.65 -0.02 -0.36
C VAL A 23 11.04 0.50 0.00
N ILE A 24 11.81 -0.28 0.77
CA ILE A 24 13.16 0.10 1.20
C ILE A 24 14.10 0.26 0.00
N ALA A 25 13.95 -0.57 -1.01
CA ALA A 25 14.74 -0.48 -2.24
C ALA A 25 14.32 0.70 -3.14
N GLY A 26 13.21 1.36 -2.85
CA GLY A 26 12.71 2.47 -3.65
C GLY A 26 11.91 2.06 -4.88
N HIS A 27 11.62 0.77 -5.02
CA HIS A 27 10.87 0.25 -6.18
C HIS A 27 9.36 0.38 -5.99
N LYS A 28 8.86 0.33 -4.76
CA LYS A 28 7.46 0.50 -4.46
C LYS A 28 7.22 1.87 -3.84
N THR A 29 6.44 2.70 -4.51
CA THR A 29 6.13 4.07 -4.09
C THR A 29 4.63 4.33 -3.99
N VAL A 30 3.81 3.33 -4.28
CA VAL A 30 2.34 3.40 -4.22
C VAL A 30 1.82 2.10 -3.63
N THR A 31 0.77 2.22 -2.82
CA THR A 31 -0.01 1.06 -2.42
C THR A 31 -1.49 1.39 -2.63
N ALA A 32 -2.21 0.48 -3.27
CA ALA A 32 -3.62 0.66 -3.56
C ALA A 32 -4.44 -0.43 -2.87
N ASP A 33 -5.51 -0.02 -2.21
CA ASP A 33 -6.42 -0.91 -1.52
C ASP A 33 -7.86 -0.61 -1.91
N VAL A 34 -8.75 -1.58 -1.77
CA VAL A 34 -10.17 -1.30 -1.87
C VAL A 34 -10.54 -0.30 -0.76
N VAL A 35 -11.52 0.55 -1.01
CA VAL A 35 -11.85 1.67 -0.11
C VAL A 35 -12.05 1.20 1.33
N ALA A 36 -12.80 0.12 1.54
CA ALA A 36 -13.06 -0.39 2.88
C ALA A 36 -11.78 -0.80 3.61
N ASP A 37 -10.87 -1.49 2.91
CA ASP A 37 -9.61 -1.95 3.50
C ASP A 37 -8.68 -0.78 3.79
N TYR A 38 -8.68 0.22 2.93
CA TYR A 38 -7.86 1.41 3.13
C TYR A 38 -8.22 2.10 4.46
N TYR A 39 -9.50 2.25 4.75
CA TYR A 39 -9.93 2.91 5.98
C TYR A 39 -9.84 2.02 7.21
N ALA A 40 -10.00 0.71 7.04
CA ALA A 40 -9.88 -0.25 8.15
C ALA A 40 -8.43 -0.45 8.60
N GLY A 41 -7.48 -0.29 7.68
CA GLY A 41 -6.09 -0.65 7.90
C GLY A 41 -5.89 -2.17 7.79
N TYR A 42 -4.64 -2.57 7.56
CA TYR A 42 -4.29 -3.98 7.45
C TYR A 42 -3.57 -4.44 8.72
N GLY A 43 -4.07 -5.53 9.31
CA GLY A 43 -3.47 -6.12 10.51
C GLY A 43 -3.65 -5.25 11.76
N GLU A 44 -3.07 -5.70 12.87
CA GLU A 44 -3.22 -5.01 14.16
C GLU A 44 -2.49 -3.67 14.22
N LEU A 45 -1.45 -3.52 13.40
CA LEU A 45 -0.60 -2.32 13.40
C LEU A 45 -0.91 -1.37 12.25
N GLY A 46 -2.00 -1.61 11.50
CA GLY A 46 -2.42 -0.72 10.45
C GLY A 46 -3.47 0.27 10.94
N ASP A 47 -3.17 1.57 10.90
CA ASP A 47 -4.13 2.59 11.31
C ASP A 47 -5.21 2.84 10.26
N GLY A 48 -4.83 2.82 8.97
CA GLY A 48 -5.76 3.14 7.89
C GLY A 48 -6.07 4.63 7.78
N GLY A 49 -6.74 5.01 6.69
CA GLY A 49 -7.19 6.38 6.50
C GLY A 49 -6.07 7.40 6.45
N TYR A 50 -4.98 7.08 5.80
CA TYR A 50 -3.82 7.98 5.71
C TYR A 50 -4.15 9.20 4.85
N ALA A 51 -3.49 10.32 5.14
CA ALA A 51 -3.66 11.57 4.43
C ALA A 51 -2.31 12.14 3.99
N ALA A 52 -2.32 12.96 2.94
CA ALA A 52 -1.11 13.62 2.45
C ALA A 52 -0.41 14.36 3.59
N GLY A 53 0.89 14.19 3.71
CA GLY A 53 1.71 14.76 4.78
C GLY A 53 1.90 13.86 5.99
N ASP A 54 1.12 12.79 6.12
CA ASP A 54 1.27 11.86 7.25
C ASP A 54 2.63 11.17 7.22
N LEU A 55 3.25 11.08 8.38
CA LEU A 55 4.44 10.27 8.59
C LEU A 55 3.96 8.89 9.06
N ILE A 56 4.45 7.84 8.42
CA ILE A 56 3.95 6.49 8.62
C ILE A 56 5.11 5.55 8.91
N GLU A 57 5.03 4.85 10.03
CA GLU A 57 5.98 3.79 10.37
C GLU A 57 5.48 2.48 9.78
N VAL A 58 6.31 1.83 8.97
CA VAL A 58 5.98 0.58 8.29
C VAL A 58 6.50 -0.60 9.09
N PHE A 59 5.61 -1.52 9.41
CA PHE A 59 5.93 -2.74 10.16
C PHE A 59 5.85 -3.96 9.24
N ASP A 60 6.70 -4.95 9.51
CA ASP A 60 6.54 -6.25 8.85
C ASP A 60 5.49 -7.10 9.60
N LEU A 61 5.20 -8.29 9.09
CA LEU A 61 4.20 -9.18 9.69
C LEU A 61 4.69 -9.82 10.99
N GLN A 62 5.95 -9.64 11.36
CA GLN A 62 6.50 -10.04 12.66
C GLN A 62 6.48 -8.87 13.65
N ARG A 63 5.75 -7.79 13.31
CA ARG A 63 5.53 -6.61 14.15
C ARG A 63 6.83 -5.84 14.45
N ARG A 64 7.80 -5.92 13.53
CA ARG A 64 9.04 -5.15 13.64
C ARG A 64 8.96 -3.90 12.79
N PRO A 65 9.30 -2.73 13.33
CA PRO A 65 9.37 -1.52 12.51
C PRO A 65 10.54 -1.62 11.52
N ARG A 66 10.28 -1.31 10.26
CA ARG A 66 11.25 -1.51 9.19
C ARG A 66 11.66 -0.21 8.51
N CYS A 67 10.76 0.73 8.33
CA CYS A 67 11.06 2.01 7.69
C CYS A 67 10.00 3.06 8.02
N LEU A 68 10.33 4.30 7.67
CA LEU A 68 9.42 5.44 7.73
C LEU A 68 9.14 5.92 6.31
N ILE A 69 7.89 6.17 6.01
CA ILE A 69 7.47 6.75 4.75
C ILE A 69 6.62 7.98 5.03
N ARG A 70 6.51 8.87 4.04
CA ARG A 70 5.63 10.04 4.09
C ARG A 70 4.59 9.94 2.99
N ALA A 71 3.34 10.09 3.35
CA ALA A 71 2.26 10.14 2.38
C ALA A 71 2.39 11.43 1.58
N LYS A 72 2.41 11.32 0.25
CA LYS A 72 2.51 12.46 -0.65
C LYS A 72 1.16 12.84 -1.22
N LYS A 73 0.38 11.85 -1.60
CA LYS A 73 -0.87 12.05 -2.30
C LYS A 73 -1.77 10.83 -2.05
N VAL A 74 -3.04 11.09 -1.83
CA VAL A 74 -4.06 10.04 -1.71
C VAL A 74 -5.11 10.31 -2.78
N GLU A 75 -5.41 9.32 -3.62
CA GLU A 75 -6.38 9.52 -4.68
C GLU A 75 -7.31 8.32 -4.83
N LEU A 76 -8.54 8.62 -5.21
CA LEU A 76 -9.54 7.62 -5.53
C LEU A 76 -9.36 7.24 -7.00
N ILE A 77 -9.28 5.93 -7.28
CA ILE A 77 -9.11 5.43 -8.63
C ILE A 77 -10.15 4.35 -8.91
N ARG A 78 -10.37 4.07 -10.19
CA ARG A 78 -11.31 3.03 -10.61
C ARG A 78 -10.56 1.85 -11.20
N PHE A 79 -11.04 0.66 -10.90
CA PHE A 79 -10.39 -0.59 -11.31
C PHE A 79 -10.21 -0.70 -12.83
N GLY A 80 -11.19 -0.20 -13.59
CA GLY A 80 -11.13 -0.22 -15.05
C GLY A 80 -10.19 0.82 -15.66
N HIS A 81 -9.65 1.73 -14.86
CA HIS A 81 -8.79 2.81 -15.36
C HIS A 81 -7.71 3.13 -14.33
N ILE A 82 -6.67 2.27 -14.28
CA ILE A 82 -5.56 2.43 -13.34
C ILE A 82 -4.52 3.36 -13.97
N PRO A 83 -4.25 4.54 -13.36
CA PRO A 83 -3.24 5.46 -13.89
C PRO A 83 -1.83 4.85 -13.88
N GLU A 84 -1.01 5.22 -14.84
CA GLU A 84 0.36 4.73 -14.94
C GLU A 84 1.17 4.92 -13.65
N PRO A 85 1.15 6.11 -13.00
CA PRO A 85 1.89 6.29 -11.75
C PRO A 85 1.48 5.29 -10.67
N VAL A 86 0.24 4.81 -10.69
CA VAL A 86 -0.26 3.85 -9.70
C VAL A 86 0.29 2.46 -9.99
N TRP A 87 0.05 1.91 -11.18
CA TRP A 87 0.50 0.55 -11.44
C TRP A 87 2.03 0.46 -11.47
N ARG A 88 2.69 1.50 -11.98
CA ARG A 88 4.15 1.55 -12.00
C ARG A 88 4.72 1.67 -10.57
N GLY A 89 4.12 2.53 -9.75
CA GLY A 89 4.54 2.72 -8.36
C GLY A 89 4.32 1.51 -7.47
N GLU A 90 3.38 0.63 -7.84
CA GLU A 90 3.20 -0.64 -7.16
C GLU A 90 4.14 -1.74 -7.69
N GLY A 91 4.90 -1.45 -8.74
CA GLY A 91 5.85 -2.41 -9.31
C GLY A 91 5.30 -3.26 -10.44
N PHE A 92 4.14 -2.92 -10.98
CA PHE A 92 3.56 -3.65 -12.10
C PHE A 92 4.07 -3.10 -13.43
N ALA A 93 4.02 -3.94 -14.46
CA ALA A 93 4.45 -3.59 -15.81
C ALA A 93 3.33 -2.95 -16.65
N SER A 94 2.08 -3.04 -16.19
CA SER A 94 0.91 -2.52 -16.92
C SER A 94 -0.30 -2.43 -16.00
N ALA A 95 -1.32 -1.68 -16.42
CA ALA A 95 -2.61 -1.65 -15.75
C ALA A 95 -3.26 -3.04 -15.74
N ARG A 96 -3.08 -3.79 -16.81
CA ARG A 96 -3.64 -5.14 -16.92
C ARG A 96 -3.05 -6.08 -15.88
N GLU A 97 -1.74 -6.01 -15.66
CA GLU A 97 -1.11 -6.84 -14.62
C GLU A 97 -1.63 -6.48 -13.23
N PHE A 98 -1.78 -5.19 -12.93
CA PHE A 98 -2.41 -4.73 -11.69
C PHE A 98 -3.78 -5.37 -11.53
N GLN A 99 -4.61 -5.32 -12.57
CA GLN A 99 -5.97 -5.87 -12.53
C GLN A 99 -5.98 -7.37 -12.30
N GLU A 100 -5.14 -8.10 -13.05
CA GLU A 100 -5.08 -9.56 -12.95
C GLU A 100 -4.63 -10.04 -11.56
N VAL A 101 -3.63 -9.38 -10.99
CA VAL A 101 -3.14 -9.71 -9.66
C VAL A 101 -4.20 -9.45 -8.60
N HIS A 102 -4.87 -8.30 -8.68
CA HIS A 102 -5.91 -7.96 -7.70
C HIS A 102 -7.12 -8.87 -7.78
N ILE A 103 -7.50 -9.31 -8.96
CA ILE A 103 -8.59 -10.28 -9.12
C ILE A 103 -8.24 -11.58 -8.39
N ARG A 104 -7.00 -12.04 -8.48
CA ARG A 104 -6.56 -13.27 -7.81
C ARG A 104 -6.45 -13.10 -6.30
N CYS A 105 -5.98 -11.94 -5.85
CA CYS A 105 -5.71 -11.70 -4.43
C CYS A 105 -6.96 -11.29 -3.64
N LEU A 106 -8.00 -10.83 -4.31
CA LEU A 106 -9.21 -10.31 -3.68
C LEU A 106 -10.48 -11.05 -4.16
N PRO A 107 -10.53 -12.39 -4.02
CA PRO A 107 -11.68 -13.16 -4.54
C PRO A 107 -13.00 -12.84 -3.83
N GLN A 108 -12.94 -12.23 -2.65
CA GLN A 108 -14.13 -11.83 -1.89
C GLN A 108 -14.85 -10.63 -2.50
N TYR A 109 -14.20 -9.91 -3.42
CA TYR A 109 -14.80 -8.77 -4.10
C TYR A 109 -15.07 -9.09 -5.56
N GLN A 110 -16.18 -8.54 -6.09
CA GLN A 110 -16.45 -8.57 -7.53
C GLN A 110 -15.85 -7.31 -8.15
N LEU A 111 -14.60 -7.39 -8.58
CA LEU A 111 -13.91 -6.26 -9.17
C LEU A 111 -14.41 -6.03 -10.59
N HIS A 112 -15.00 -4.87 -10.81
CA HIS A 112 -15.49 -4.43 -12.11
C HIS A 112 -14.89 -3.05 -12.42
N ASP A 113 -15.12 -2.54 -13.63
CA ASP A 113 -14.45 -1.32 -14.10
C ASP A 113 -14.68 -0.11 -13.19
N ASP A 114 -15.85 0.02 -12.59
CA ASP A 114 -16.16 1.15 -11.72
C ASP A 114 -15.85 0.91 -10.25
N PHE A 115 -15.32 -0.26 -9.90
CA PHE A 115 -14.95 -0.58 -8.52
C PHE A 115 -13.85 0.37 -8.04
N GLU A 116 -14.06 0.99 -6.87
CA GLU A 116 -13.16 2.05 -6.40
C GLU A 116 -12.08 1.51 -5.47
N PHE A 117 -10.86 2.00 -5.73
CA PHE A 117 -9.69 1.78 -4.89
C PHE A 117 -9.15 3.13 -4.43
N VAL A 118 -8.40 3.11 -3.34
CA VAL A 118 -7.64 4.28 -2.90
C VAL A 118 -6.17 4.00 -3.14
N ALA A 119 -5.49 4.90 -3.85
CA ALA A 119 -4.06 4.82 -4.08
C ALA A 119 -3.34 5.80 -3.16
N LEU A 120 -2.47 5.26 -2.32
CA LEU A 120 -1.60 6.04 -1.44
C LEU A 120 -0.22 6.13 -2.09
N HIS A 121 0.15 7.35 -2.50
CA HIS A 121 1.48 7.64 -3.02
C HIS A 121 2.36 8.09 -1.84
N PHE A 122 3.57 7.56 -1.76
CA PHE A 122 4.45 7.86 -0.62
C PHE A 122 5.90 7.92 -1.05
N GLU A 123 6.74 8.41 -0.15
CA GLU A 123 8.19 8.42 -0.33
C GLU A 123 8.86 7.82 0.91
N LEU A 124 9.98 7.17 0.70
CA LEU A 124 10.79 6.63 1.79
C LEU A 124 11.50 7.79 2.49
N VAL A 125 11.36 7.87 3.81
CA VAL A 125 12.00 8.89 4.62
C VAL A 125 13.25 8.33 5.30
N ASP A 126 13.15 7.14 5.88
CA ASP A 126 14.26 6.53 6.61
C ASP A 126 14.08 5.02 6.71
N VAL A 127 15.19 4.32 6.83
CA VAL A 127 15.20 2.87 7.04
C VAL A 127 15.55 2.62 8.51
N ILE A 128 14.71 1.85 9.19
CA ILE A 128 14.94 1.52 10.60
C ILE A 128 15.85 0.28 10.65
N ARG A 129 16.96 0.45 11.32
CA ARG A 129 17.92 -0.65 11.50
C ARG A 129 17.84 -1.16 12.91
N ALA A 130 17.74 -2.48 13.03
CA ALA A 130 17.72 -3.14 14.33
C ALA A 130 19.13 -3.33 14.84
#